data_fb1c086a65dc73c3b0fc43198cae54a5
#
_entry.id   fb1c086a65dc73c3b0fc43198cae54a5
#
_cell.length_a   1.000
_cell.length_b   1.000
_cell.length_c   1.000
_cell.angle_alpha   90.00
_cell.angle_beta   90.00
_cell.angle_gamma   90.00
#
_symmetry.space_group_name_H-M   'P 1'
#
loop_
_entity.id
_entity.type
_entity.pdbx_description
1 polymer ?
#
loop_
_entity_poly.entity_id
_entity_poly.type
_entity_poly.pdbx_seq_one_letter_code
_entity_poly.pdbx_strand_id
1 'polypeptide(L)'
;MKIFLKKVFKRNIIKNMSYVAGASFVAQSINIIILPLLSRIYSPSDFGILSVYTSVVGILTMFTGLRYYLAIPLPKQEKYARALLYVTSVAHCVFVFMLFVFAYFVGDYILDKIRLSSLQPYLYLIPFGVFVTGAYTIATQWAVREGFFSTIGWTRILQAICGNGAKLALGIVGCKPMGLLLGAVVAQGCGSSGIFRASIKKKSLKFTLSRTDIKRSVIKYRNFPIYDMWTAVINVVGQNMPQLFLSFYYSLNAVGFYTMAASLLSLPISIVGAAVGQVFVQRGAQAKYDGTLASFSEKAYRIMLTLSMYPIIALSLLAPILFSFFLGTQWEKSGLYAIVLSPKVAYSMTYSPLCMLYAIGGRIKQSFYHEILLTLVMLCGLYLGSSWNNPTFSVLVYSLFSLVIMIWRIAYILSDIGIERYKVLRITFSVFMEAACLLFLPSIMLLFYHKSLYTVLVWIVSGIIFVCYNYYKFCKRHIL
;
A
#
# COMPACT_ATOMS: atom_id res chain seq x y z
N MET A 1 37.58 -13.02 14.11
CA MET A 1 36.45 -12.69 15.01
C MET A 1 35.50 -11.64 14.38
N LYS A 2 35.94 -10.45 13.93
CA LYS A 2 35.06 -9.43 13.28
C LYS A 2 34.30 -9.95 12.04
N ILE A 3 34.92 -10.75 11.17
CA ILE A 3 34.29 -11.29 9.94
C ILE A 3 33.24 -12.35 10.30
N PHE A 4 33.51 -13.20 11.29
CA PHE A 4 32.57 -14.22 11.78
C PHE A 4 31.33 -13.57 12.42
N LEU A 5 31.51 -12.57 13.27
CA LEU A 5 30.42 -11.80 13.86
C LEU A 5 29.58 -11.08 12.82
N LYS A 6 30.20 -10.51 11.79
CA LYS A 6 29.52 -9.87 10.66
C LYS A 6 28.70 -10.88 9.84
N LYS A 7 29.19 -12.12 9.68
CA LYS A 7 28.50 -13.20 8.96
C LYS A 7 27.32 -13.77 9.76
N VAL A 8 27.46 -13.94 11.09
CA VAL A 8 26.40 -14.37 12.00
C VAL A 8 25.32 -13.30 12.13
N PHE A 9 25.69 -12.03 12.26
CA PHE A 9 24.77 -10.90 12.30
C PHE A 9 23.96 -10.77 11.00
N LYS A 10 24.61 -10.91 9.85
CA LYS A 10 23.95 -10.92 8.53
C LYS A 10 22.99 -12.09 8.37
N ARG A 11 23.34 -13.28 8.86
CA ARG A 11 22.50 -14.50 8.83
C ARG A 11 21.25 -14.33 9.70
N ASN A 12 21.38 -13.75 10.89
CA ASN A 12 20.24 -13.50 11.78
C ASN A 12 19.28 -12.44 11.22
N ILE A 13 19.80 -11.38 10.61
CA ILE A 13 18.96 -10.36 9.94
C ILE A 13 18.15 -11.00 8.79
N ILE A 14 18.82 -11.76 7.93
CA ILE A 14 18.14 -12.43 6.79
C ILE A 14 17.08 -13.38 7.32
N LYS A 15 17.37 -14.18 8.34
CA LYS A 15 16.41 -15.09 8.96
C LYS A 15 15.19 -14.35 9.52
N ASN A 16 15.41 -13.25 10.23
CA ASN A 16 14.34 -12.43 10.81
C ASN A 16 13.47 -11.77 9.74
N MET A 17 14.08 -11.26 8.68
CA MET A 17 13.36 -10.69 7.54
C MET A 17 12.54 -11.75 6.79
N SER A 18 13.09 -12.96 6.62
CA SER A 18 12.39 -14.08 5.97
C SER A 18 11.15 -14.51 6.76
N TYR A 19 11.20 -14.51 8.10
CA TYR A 19 10.02 -14.79 8.93
C TYR A 19 8.90 -13.79 8.71
N VAL A 20 9.21 -12.49 8.72
CA VAL A 20 8.21 -11.43 8.54
C VAL A 20 7.65 -11.44 7.10
N ALA A 21 8.51 -11.65 6.11
CA ALA A 21 8.12 -11.72 4.70
C ALA A 21 7.26 -12.96 4.43
N GLY A 22 7.67 -14.12 4.90
CA GLY A 22 6.91 -15.38 4.76
C GLY A 22 5.54 -15.32 5.44
N ALA A 23 5.49 -14.80 6.66
CA ALA A 23 4.23 -14.60 7.38
C ALA A 23 3.30 -13.60 6.67
N SER A 24 3.86 -12.54 6.06
CA SER A 24 3.09 -11.58 5.27
C SER A 24 2.51 -12.24 4.01
N PHE A 25 3.30 -13.09 3.35
CA PHE A 25 2.83 -13.85 2.19
C PHE A 25 1.68 -14.78 2.56
N VAL A 26 1.80 -15.54 3.66
CA VAL A 26 0.72 -16.42 4.16
C VAL A 26 -0.53 -15.60 4.50
N ALA A 27 -0.38 -14.49 5.23
CA ALA A 27 -1.51 -13.62 5.57
C ALA A 27 -2.21 -13.06 4.32
N GLN A 28 -1.43 -12.66 3.31
CA GLN A 28 -1.98 -12.17 2.04
C GLN A 28 -2.70 -13.28 1.25
N SER A 29 -2.16 -14.51 1.26
CA SER A 29 -2.81 -15.66 0.66
C SER A 29 -4.17 -15.97 1.32
N ILE A 30 -4.25 -15.90 2.65
CA ILE A 30 -5.51 -16.04 3.39
C ILE A 30 -6.53 -14.99 2.95
N ASN A 31 -6.12 -13.71 2.84
CA ASN A 31 -6.99 -12.62 2.40
C ASN A 31 -7.53 -12.86 0.98
N ILE A 32 -6.67 -13.35 0.07
CA ILE A 32 -7.06 -13.63 -1.33
C ILE A 32 -8.06 -14.79 -1.40
N ILE A 33 -7.80 -15.88 -0.68
CA ILE A 33 -8.66 -17.09 -0.69
C ILE A 33 -10.04 -16.78 -0.11
N ILE A 34 -10.12 -15.92 0.91
CA ILE A 34 -11.38 -15.60 1.58
C ILE A 34 -12.16 -14.52 0.82
N LEU A 35 -11.50 -13.71 0.00
CA LEU A 35 -12.14 -12.60 -0.72
C LEU A 35 -13.35 -13.03 -1.58
N PRO A 36 -13.34 -14.13 -2.35
CA PRO A 36 -14.51 -14.59 -3.08
C PRO A 36 -15.72 -14.94 -2.19
N LEU A 37 -15.48 -15.44 -0.98
CA LEU A 37 -16.55 -15.72 -0.03
C LEU A 37 -17.17 -14.42 0.49
N LEU A 38 -16.32 -13.46 0.89
CA LEU A 38 -16.76 -12.15 1.36
C LEU A 38 -17.50 -11.37 0.27
N SER A 39 -17.03 -11.44 -0.98
CA SER A 39 -17.65 -10.73 -2.10
C SER A 39 -19.03 -11.24 -2.48
N ARG A 40 -19.37 -12.49 -2.13
CA ARG A 40 -20.70 -13.07 -2.32
C ARG A 40 -21.65 -12.73 -1.16
N ILE A 41 -21.11 -12.50 0.04
CA ILE A 41 -21.89 -12.14 1.24
C ILE A 41 -22.20 -10.64 1.25
N TYR A 42 -21.21 -9.80 0.96
CA TYR A 42 -21.30 -8.34 1.04
C TYR A 42 -21.44 -7.68 -0.32
N SER A 43 -22.23 -6.61 -0.36
CA SER A 43 -22.44 -5.81 -1.58
C SER A 43 -21.26 -4.88 -1.90
N PRO A 44 -21.18 -4.34 -3.12
CA PRO A 44 -20.20 -3.32 -3.44
C PRO A 44 -20.30 -2.07 -2.54
N SER A 45 -21.51 -1.66 -2.12
CA SER A 45 -21.68 -0.54 -1.19
C SER A 45 -21.11 -0.83 0.19
N ASP A 46 -21.22 -2.07 0.70
CA ASP A 46 -20.65 -2.45 2.00
C ASP A 46 -19.11 -2.34 1.98
N PHE A 47 -18.49 -2.80 0.89
CA PHE A 47 -17.04 -2.60 0.66
C PHE A 47 -16.69 -1.12 0.48
N GLY A 48 -17.60 -0.34 -0.12
CA GLY A 48 -17.47 1.12 -0.19
C GLY A 48 -17.40 1.77 1.18
N ILE A 49 -18.32 1.42 2.07
CA ILE A 49 -18.33 1.91 3.47
C ILE A 49 -17.06 1.48 4.21
N LEU A 50 -16.64 0.22 4.07
CA LEU A 50 -15.38 -0.26 4.64
C LEU A 50 -14.18 0.56 4.13
N SER A 51 -14.15 0.86 2.82
CA SER A 51 -13.06 1.62 2.22
C SER A 51 -12.99 3.05 2.74
N VAL A 52 -14.13 3.75 2.81
CA VAL A 52 -14.19 5.11 3.37
C VAL A 52 -13.80 5.10 4.84
N TYR A 53 -14.31 4.16 5.63
CA TYR A 53 -13.95 3.97 7.03
C TYR A 53 -12.45 3.77 7.21
N THR A 54 -11.85 2.83 6.47
CA THR A 54 -10.41 2.54 6.58
C THR A 54 -9.56 3.70 6.10
N SER A 55 -10.03 4.49 5.12
CA SER A 55 -9.37 5.71 4.66
C SER A 55 -9.34 6.77 5.76
N VAL A 56 -10.48 7.03 6.42
CA VAL A 56 -10.57 7.98 7.53
C VAL A 56 -9.71 7.53 8.72
N VAL A 57 -9.84 6.27 9.14
CA VAL A 57 -9.03 5.70 10.23
C VAL A 57 -7.54 5.76 9.87
N GLY A 58 -7.18 5.45 8.62
CA GLY A 58 -5.78 5.50 8.14
C GLY A 58 -5.18 6.90 8.24
N ILE A 59 -5.93 7.93 7.82
CA ILE A 59 -5.51 9.34 7.92
C ILE A 59 -5.35 9.76 9.39
N LEU A 60 -6.35 9.47 10.22
CA LEU A 60 -6.32 9.82 11.64
C LEU A 60 -5.22 9.07 12.41
N THR A 61 -4.90 7.84 12.03
CA THR A 61 -3.81 7.07 12.66
C THR A 61 -2.44 7.70 12.43
N MET A 62 -2.26 8.58 11.42
CA MET A 62 -1.00 9.30 11.24
C MET A 62 -0.67 10.24 12.40
N PHE A 63 -1.66 10.69 13.15
CA PHE A 63 -1.49 11.50 14.36
C PHE A 63 -1.18 10.67 15.62
N THR A 64 -1.23 9.33 15.52
CA THR A 64 -0.97 8.42 16.64
C THR A 64 0.35 8.73 17.31
N GLY A 65 0.29 9.02 18.61
CA GLY A 65 1.48 9.27 19.43
C GLY A 65 2.42 10.32 18.84
N LEU A 66 1.91 11.27 18.04
CA LEU A 66 2.68 12.30 17.34
C LEU A 66 3.88 11.71 16.56
N ARG A 67 3.74 10.49 16.06
CA ARG A 67 4.76 9.72 15.34
C ARG A 67 6.05 9.43 16.11
N TYR A 68 6.13 9.72 17.40
CA TYR A 68 7.28 9.35 18.24
C TYR A 68 7.51 7.83 18.29
N TYR A 69 6.51 7.00 17.93
CA TYR A 69 6.69 5.54 17.86
C TYR A 69 7.81 5.13 16.89
N LEU A 70 8.07 5.88 15.83
CA LEU A 70 9.17 5.61 14.90
C LEU A 70 10.55 5.82 15.52
N ALA A 71 10.62 6.64 16.57
CA ALA A 71 11.86 6.87 17.30
C ALA A 71 12.15 5.80 18.37
N ILE A 72 11.18 4.94 18.74
CA ILE A 72 11.36 3.93 19.80
C ILE A 72 12.57 3.01 19.55
N PRO A 73 12.86 2.53 18.31
CA PRO A 73 14.02 1.67 18.07
C PRO A 73 15.38 2.39 18.08
N LEU A 74 15.42 3.74 18.02
CA LEU A 74 16.65 4.51 17.77
C LEU A 74 17.57 4.70 18.99
N PRO A 75 17.08 4.91 20.23
CA PRO A 75 17.93 5.15 21.37
C PRO A 75 18.80 3.94 21.74
N LYS A 76 20.09 4.15 21.97
CA LYS A 76 20.99 3.10 22.48
C LYS A 76 20.60 2.64 23.91
N GLN A 77 20.26 3.60 24.77
CA GLN A 77 19.90 3.33 26.17
C GLN A 77 18.40 3.02 26.28
N GLU A 78 18.09 1.96 27.00
CA GLU A 78 16.73 1.44 27.19
C GLU A 78 15.79 2.45 27.86
N LYS A 79 16.30 3.22 28.83
CA LYS A 79 15.52 4.24 29.55
C LYS A 79 14.89 5.28 28.62
N TYR A 80 15.61 5.73 27.57
CA TYR A 80 15.08 6.70 26.61
C TYR A 80 14.04 6.08 25.65
N ALA A 81 14.20 4.79 25.32
CA ALA A 81 13.21 4.10 24.51
C ALA A 81 11.91 3.85 25.29
N ARG A 82 12.02 3.51 26.59
CA ARG A 82 10.86 3.39 27.48
C ARG A 82 10.17 4.74 27.67
N ALA A 83 10.95 5.83 27.80
CA ALA A 83 10.40 7.20 27.86
C ALA A 83 9.63 7.55 26.59
N LEU A 84 10.15 7.20 25.40
CA LEU A 84 9.42 7.38 24.13
C LEU A 84 8.17 6.52 24.05
N LEU A 85 8.24 5.25 24.47
CA LEU A 85 7.07 4.37 24.52
C LEU A 85 5.95 4.98 25.39
N TYR A 86 6.31 5.48 26.60
CA TYR A 86 5.37 6.13 27.50
C TYR A 86 4.74 7.37 26.87
N VAL A 87 5.57 8.30 26.37
CA VAL A 87 5.09 9.54 25.73
C VAL A 87 4.17 9.23 24.55
N THR A 88 4.57 8.28 23.72
CA THR A 88 3.79 7.87 22.55
C THR A 88 2.44 7.30 22.96
N SER A 89 2.42 6.42 23.98
CA SER A 89 1.19 5.79 24.46
C SER A 89 0.25 6.81 25.11
N VAL A 90 0.78 7.72 25.93
CA VAL A 90 -0.03 8.79 26.55
C VAL A 90 -0.59 9.74 25.47
N ALA A 91 0.26 10.21 24.54
CA ALA A 91 -0.18 11.08 23.46
C ALA A 91 -1.23 10.40 22.58
N HIS A 92 -1.12 9.09 22.34
CA HIS A 92 -2.10 8.31 21.61
C HIS A 92 -3.44 8.25 22.36
N CYS A 93 -3.43 7.91 23.66
CA CYS A 93 -4.65 7.86 24.47
C CYS A 93 -5.35 9.23 24.53
N VAL A 94 -4.58 10.30 24.73
CA VAL A 94 -5.11 11.67 24.73
C VAL A 94 -5.73 12.03 23.38
N PHE A 95 -5.05 11.72 22.28
CA PHE A 95 -5.55 11.97 20.92
C PHE A 95 -6.86 11.20 20.66
N VAL A 96 -6.92 9.91 21.00
CA VAL A 96 -8.14 9.11 20.85
C VAL A 96 -9.28 9.63 21.73
N PHE A 97 -8.98 10.02 22.97
CA PHE A 97 -9.97 10.64 23.84
C PHE A 97 -10.53 11.93 23.22
N MET A 98 -9.67 12.80 22.70
CA MET A 98 -10.13 14.00 21.98
C MET A 98 -10.99 13.66 20.76
N LEU A 99 -10.65 12.57 20.02
CA LEU A 99 -11.46 12.12 18.90
C LEU A 99 -12.84 11.61 19.34
N PHE A 100 -12.97 10.92 20.49
CA PHE A 100 -14.26 10.52 21.04
C PHE A 100 -15.10 11.74 21.44
N VAL A 101 -14.50 12.72 22.12
CA VAL A 101 -15.16 13.97 22.49
C VAL A 101 -15.62 14.74 21.26
N PHE A 102 -14.75 14.84 20.26
CA PHE A 102 -15.07 15.49 18.98
C PHE A 102 -16.19 14.76 18.22
N ALA A 103 -16.16 13.43 18.17
CA ALA A 103 -17.21 12.62 17.57
C ALA A 103 -18.56 12.86 18.26
N TYR A 104 -18.57 12.96 19.59
CA TYR A 104 -19.78 13.18 20.35
C TYR A 104 -20.43 14.55 20.08
N PHE A 105 -19.64 15.63 20.03
CA PHE A 105 -20.20 16.99 19.93
C PHE A 105 -20.43 17.46 18.49
N VAL A 106 -19.57 17.05 17.55
CA VAL A 106 -19.51 17.65 16.20
C VAL A 106 -19.47 16.61 15.09
N GLY A 107 -19.32 15.33 15.43
CA GLY A 107 -19.08 14.27 14.46
C GLY A 107 -20.15 14.14 13.40
N ASP A 108 -21.43 14.10 13.78
CA ASP A 108 -22.56 13.99 12.86
C ASP A 108 -22.65 15.19 11.91
N TYR A 109 -22.49 16.40 12.44
CA TYR A 109 -22.50 17.64 11.64
C TYR A 109 -21.38 17.65 10.60
N ILE A 110 -20.17 17.22 10.98
CA ILE A 110 -19.05 17.20 10.04
C ILE A 110 -19.24 16.13 8.98
N LEU A 111 -19.63 14.91 9.36
CA LEU A 111 -19.87 13.84 8.40
C LEU A 111 -20.93 14.21 7.36
N ASP A 112 -21.98 14.92 7.80
CA ASP A 112 -22.99 15.43 6.88
C ASP A 112 -22.42 16.49 5.93
N LYS A 113 -21.71 17.48 6.46
CA LYS A 113 -21.11 18.56 5.67
C LYS A 113 -20.10 18.08 4.63
N ILE A 114 -19.33 17.02 4.93
CA ILE A 114 -18.38 16.40 3.99
C ILE A 114 -19.01 15.25 3.18
N ARG A 115 -20.35 15.13 3.20
CA ARG A 115 -21.12 14.10 2.47
C ARG A 115 -20.66 12.67 2.76
N LEU A 116 -20.25 12.39 3.97
CA LEU A 116 -19.90 11.05 4.47
C LEU A 116 -20.96 10.55 5.47
N SER A 117 -22.22 10.95 5.31
CA SER A 117 -23.36 10.57 6.18
C SER A 117 -23.52 9.05 6.30
N SER A 118 -23.01 8.29 5.32
CA SER A 118 -22.96 6.82 5.38
C SER A 118 -22.13 6.25 6.54
N LEU A 119 -21.24 7.06 7.13
CA LEU A 119 -20.46 6.68 8.31
C LEU A 119 -21.12 7.10 9.64
N GLN A 120 -22.19 7.89 9.63
CA GLN A 120 -22.87 8.34 10.86
C GLN A 120 -23.26 7.16 11.79
N PRO A 121 -23.84 6.04 11.30
CA PRO A 121 -24.16 4.91 12.16
C PRO A 121 -22.92 4.26 12.80
N TYR A 122 -21.73 4.53 12.26
CA TYR A 122 -20.45 3.95 12.67
C TYR A 122 -19.49 4.98 13.25
N LEU A 123 -19.98 6.17 13.59
CA LEU A 123 -19.20 7.32 14.03
C LEU A 123 -18.24 6.95 15.19
N TYR A 124 -18.74 6.29 16.22
CA TYR A 124 -17.92 5.88 17.37
C TYR A 124 -16.94 4.75 17.09
N LEU A 125 -17.14 4.02 15.98
CA LEU A 125 -16.19 3.00 15.56
C LEU A 125 -14.90 3.61 14.97
N ILE A 126 -14.96 4.87 14.50
CA ILE A 126 -13.78 5.58 13.97
C ILE A 126 -12.72 5.79 15.06
N PRO A 127 -12.98 6.50 16.19
CA PRO A 127 -11.97 6.65 17.23
C PRO A 127 -11.55 5.31 17.85
N PHE A 128 -12.46 4.34 17.94
CA PHE A 128 -12.12 3.00 18.41
C PHE A 128 -11.17 2.27 17.44
N GLY A 129 -11.41 2.37 16.13
CA GLY A 129 -10.50 1.84 15.09
C GLY A 129 -9.12 2.51 15.13
N VAL A 130 -9.07 3.84 15.34
CA VAL A 130 -7.82 4.60 15.51
C VAL A 130 -7.07 4.10 16.76
N PHE A 131 -7.79 3.91 17.88
CA PHE A 131 -7.22 3.38 19.12
C PHE A 131 -6.51 2.03 18.88
N VAL A 132 -7.23 1.07 18.31
CA VAL A 132 -6.71 -0.29 18.11
C VAL A 132 -5.55 -0.30 17.10
N THR A 133 -5.69 0.42 15.98
CA THR A 133 -4.66 0.49 14.94
C THR A 133 -3.40 1.19 15.43
N GLY A 134 -3.56 2.29 16.17
CA GLY A 134 -2.45 3.02 16.75
C GLY A 134 -1.73 2.23 17.84
N ALA A 135 -2.47 1.54 18.70
CA ALA A 135 -1.90 0.67 19.73
C ALA A 135 -1.07 -0.47 19.10
N TYR A 136 -1.58 -1.09 18.03
CA TYR A 136 -0.82 -2.11 17.28
C TYR A 136 0.45 -1.53 16.65
N THR A 137 0.36 -0.33 16.08
CA THR A 137 1.52 0.36 15.47
C THR A 137 2.60 0.63 16.50
N ILE A 138 2.24 1.14 17.68
CA ILE A 138 3.17 1.40 18.81
C ILE A 138 3.79 0.08 19.28
N ALA A 139 2.98 -0.96 19.49
CA ALA A 139 3.43 -2.27 19.93
C ALA A 139 4.41 -2.89 18.93
N THR A 140 4.14 -2.74 17.63
CA THR A 140 5.01 -3.26 16.57
C THR A 140 6.38 -2.59 16.60
N GLN A 141 6.48 -1.27 16.80
CA GLN A 141 7.76 -0.57 16.91
C GLN A 141 8.55 -0.97 18.16
N TRP A 142 7.86 -1.24 19.25
CA TRP A 142 8.48 -1.83 20.44
C TRP A 142 9.01 -3.24 20.16
N ALA A 143 8.22 -4.08 19.46
CA ALA A 143 8.63 -5.42 19.07
C ALA A 143 9.83 -5.42 18.11
N VAL A 144 9.91 -4.45 17.18
CA VAL A 144 11.10 -4.24 16.33
C VAL A 144 12.34 -3.94 17.18
N ARG A 145 12.22 -3.07 18.19
CA ARG A 145 13.30 -2.77 19.09
C ARG A 145 13.80 -3.99 19.85
N GLU A 146 12.86 -4.79 20.38
CA GLU A 146 13.15 -6.00 21.16
C GLU A 146 13.60 -7.19 20.31
N GLY A 147 13.51 -7.08 18.99
CA GLY A 147 13.86 -8.14 18.05
C GLY A 147 12.83 -9.27 17.95
N PHE A 148 11.55 -9.01 18.30
CA PHE A 148 10.46 -10.00 18.26
C PHE A 148 9.92 -10.22 16.83
N PHE A 149 10.78 -10.43 15.85
CA PHE A 149 10.36 -10.51 14.44
C PHE A 149 9.45 -11.72 14.15
N SER A 150 9.68 -12.85 14.83
CA SER A 150 8.80 -14.02 14.71
C SER A 150 7.39 -13.73 15.25
N THR A 151 7.31 -13.00 16.37
CA THR A 151 6.01 -12.58 16.94
C THR A 151 5.30 -11.63 15.96
N ILE A 152 6.01 -10.64 15.38
CA ILE A 152 5.44 -9.74 14.37
C ILE A 152 4.91 -10.54 13.18
N GLY A 153 5.65 -11.54 12.69
CA GLY A 153 5.19 -12.41 11.60
C GLY A 153 3.90 -13.15 11.99
N TRP A 154 3.89 -13.78 13.17
CA TRP A 154 2.71 -14.51 13.64
C TRP A 154 1.48 -13.62 13.82
N THR A 155 1.65 -12.37 14.32
CA THR A 155 0.54 -11.43 14.46
C THR A 155 -0.13 -11.11 13.12
N ARG A 156 0.61 -11.04 12.02
CA ARG A 156 0.04 -10.81 10.67
C ARG A 156 -0.86 -11.96 10.22
N ILE A 157 -0.45 -13.20 10.48
CA ILE A 157 -1.27 -14.39 10.18
C ILE A 157 -2.53 -14.36 11.04
N LEU A 158 -2.38 -14.09 12.34
CA LEU A 158 -3.51 -14.02 13.26
C LEU A 158 -4.50 -12.91 12.89
N GLN A 159 -4.00 -11.75 12.47
CA GLN A 159 -4.82 -10.65 11.93
C GLN A 159 -5.64 -11.09 10.72
N ALA A 160 -5.03 -11.82 9.79
CA ALA A 160 -5.74 -12.32 8.60
C ALA A 160 -6.82 -13.35 8.98
N ILE A 161 -6.52 -14.28 9.88
CA ILE A 161 -7.48 -15.32 10.32
C ILE A 161 -8.63 -14.69 11.13
N CYS A 162 -8.30 -13.95 12.19
CA CYS A 162 -9.33 -13.37 13.08
C CYS A 162 -10.17 -12.31 12.38
N GLY A 163 -9.53 -11.44 11.58
CA GLY A 163 -10.25 -10.39 10.86
C GLY A 163 -11.20 -10.95 9.80
N ASN A 164 -10.74 -11.88 8.99
CA ASN A 164 -11.60 -12.50 7.98
C ASN A 164 -12.64 -13.44 8.60
N GLY A 165 -12.27 -14.18 9.66
CA GLY A 165 -13.21 -14.99 10.42
C GLY A 165 -14.36 -14.17 11.01
N ALA A 166 -14.05 -13.01 11.61
CA ALA A 166 -15.06 -12.08 12.11
C ALA A 166 -15.96 -11.52 10.99
N LYS A 167 -15.37 -11.13 9.85
CA LYS A 167 -16.13 -10.67 8.68
C LYS A 167 -17.08 -11.75 8.16
N LEU A 168 -16.60 -12.99 8.03
CA LEU A 168 -17.43 -14.10 7.57
C LEU A 168 -18.56 -14.42 8.57
N ALA A 169 -18.24 -14.56 9.85
CA ALA A 169 -19.22 -14.89 10.90
C ALA A 169 -20.33 -13.84 10.97
N LEU A 170 -19.95 -12.56 11.08
CA LEU A 170 -20.93 -11.47 11.17
C LEU A 170 -21.70 -11.26 9.86
N GLY A 171 -21.06 -11.55 8.71
CA GLY A 171 -21.72 -11.48 7.41
C GLY A 171 -22.81 -12.56 7.22
N ILE A 172 -22.54 -13.78 7.67
CA ILE A 172 -23.52 -14.90 7.65
C ILE A 172 -24.71 -14.60 8.58
N VAL A 173 -24.47 -13.99 9.73
CA VAL A 173 -25.52 -13.54 10.67
C VAL A 173 -26.33 -12.36 10.10
N GLY A 174 -25.90 -11.75 8.98
CA GLY A 174 -26.64 -10.65 8.34
C GLY A 174 -26.24 -9.24 8.84
N CYS A 175 -25.23 -9.11 9.69
CA CYS A 175 -24.75 -7.81 10.19
C CYS A 175 -23.95 -7.06 9.12
N LYS A 176 -24.62 -6.53 8.10
CA LYS A 176 -23.99 -5.78 7.00
C LYS A 176 -24.26 -4.28 7.13
N PRO A 177 -23.28 -3.40 6.83
CA PRO A 177 -21.82 -3.62 6.60
C PRO A 177 -20.98 -3.71 7.88
N MET A 178 -21.63 -3.66 9.07
CA MET A 178 -20.97 -3.65 10.40
C MET A 178 -19.97 -4.80 10.56
N GLY A 179 -20.28 -5.98 10.01
CA GLY A 179 -19.38 -7.13 10.04
C GLY A 179 -18.02 -6.89 9.35
N LEU A 180 -17.99 -6.13 8.25
CA LEU A 180 -16.73 -5.74 7.59
C LEU A 180 -15.92 -4.78 8.46
N LEU A 181 -16.59 -3.80 9.07
CA LEU A 181 -15.96 -2.77 9.90
C LEU A 181 -15.39 -3.38 11.18
N LEU A 182 -16.21 -4.15 11.92
CA LEU A 182 -15.75 -4.85 13.13
C LEU A 182 -14.64 -5.86 12.82
N GLY A 183 -14.77 -6.59 11.72
CA GLY A 183 -13.70 -7.50 11.29
C GLY A 183 -12.38 -6.80 11.00
N ALA A 184 -12.42 -5.55 10.47
CA ALA A 184 -11.22 -4.75 10.28
C ALA A 184 -10.61 -4.31 11.63
N VAL A 185 -11.43 -3.95 12.61
CA VAL A 185 -10.99 -3.60 13.96
C VAL A 185 -10.42 -4.82 14.69
N VAL A 186 -11.11 -5.96 14.65
CA VAL A 186 -10.65 -7.23 15.23
C VAL A 186 -9.32 -7.66 14.65
N ALA A 187 -9.14 -7.52 13.35
CA ALA A 187 -7.86 -7.81 12.70
C ALA A 187 -6.70 -7.06 13.37
N GLN A 188 -6.85 -5.76 13.60
CA GLN A 188 -5.80 -4.95 14.24
C GLN A 188 -5.62 -5.31 15.73
N GLY A 189 -6.70 -5.55 16.45
CA GLY A 189 -6.69 -5.88 17.88
C GLY A 189 -5.99 -7.21 18.18
N CYS A 190 -6.28 -8.26 17.42
CA CYS A 190 -5.67 -9.59 17.60
C CYS A 190 -4.15 -9.57 17.48
N GLY A 191 -3.60 -8.67 16.62
CA GLY A 191 -2.16 -8.52 16.48
C GLY A 191 -1.46 -7.98 17.73
N SER A 192 -2.06 -7.03 18.43
CA SER A 192 -1.43 -6.36 19.57
C SER A 192 -1.23 -7.27 20.80
N SER A 193 -2.17 -8.20 21.02
CA SER A 193 -2.17 -9.10 22.19
C SER A 193 -0.92 -10.01 22.24
N GLY A 194 -0.47 -10.52 21.09
CA GLY A 194 0.70 -11.38 20.98
C GLY A 194 2.02 -10.65 21.36
N ILE A 195 2.16 -9.41 20.87
CA ILE A 195 3.32 -8.57 21.17
C ILE A 195 3.35 -8.18 22.65
N PHE A 196 2.17 -7.83 23.20
CA PHE A 196 2.06 -7.46 24.62
C PHE A 196 2.43 -8.62 25.53
N ARG A 197 1.94 -9.84 25.26
CA ARG A 197 2.34 -11.06 26.01
C ARG A 197 3.84 -11.33 25.94
N ALA A 198 4.45 -11.20 24.76
CA ALA A 198 5.90 -11.39 24.62
C ALA A 198 6.70 -10.37 25.43
N SER A 199 6.25 -9.11 25.46
CA SER A 199 6.88 -8.03 26.21
C SER A 199 6.77 -8.22 27.74
N ILE A 200 5.63 -8.70 28.25
CA ILE A 200 5.44 -9.05 29.65
C ILE A 200 6.36 -10.21 30.05
N LYS A 201 6.38 -11.30 29.23
CA LYS A 201 7.20 -12.49 29.51
C LYS A 201 8.69 -12.15 29.64
N LYS A 202 9.19 -11.21 28.84
CA LYS A 202 10.59 -10.76 28.86
C LYS A 202 10.85 -9.71 29.95
N LYS A 203 9.86 -9.31 30.73
CA LYS A 203 9.96 -8.23 31.75
C LYS A 203 10.53 -6.91 31.18
N SER A 204 10.32 -6.67 29.88
CA SER A 204 10.86 -5.49 29.19
C SER A 204 10.09 -4.19 29.49
N LEU A 205 8.92 -4.29 30.12
CA LEU A 205 8.03 -3.16 30.45
C LEU A 205 8.20 -2.64 31.89
N LYS A 206 9.42 -2.61 32.42
CA LYS A 206 9.65 -1.96 33.72
C LYS A 206 9.62 -0.44 33.56
N PHE A 207 8.64 0.24 34.15
CA PHE A 207 8.42 1.69 34.06
C PHE A 207 9.12 2.43 35.22
N THR A 208 10.44 2.43 35.28
CA THR A 208 11.18 3.41 36.10
C THR A 208 11.52 4.62 35.22
N LEU A 209 10.62 5.62 35.17
CA LEU A 209 10.73 6.75 34.29
C LEU A 209 11.06 8.02 35.09
N SER A 210 12.17 8.69 34.77
CA SER A 210 12.48 10.02 35.26
C SER A 210 11.87 11.10 34.33
N ARG A 211 11.32 12.16 34.92
CA ARG A 211 10.83 13.32 34.14
C ARG A 211 11.91 13.91 33.24
N THR A 212 13.16 13.87 33.66
CA THR A 212 14.32 14.34 32.88
C THR A 212 14.58 13.49 31.63
N ASP A 213 14.42 12.15 31.74
CA ASP A 213 14.60 11.23 30.61
C ASP A 213 13.49 11.43 29.58
N ILE A 214 12.26 11.67 30.03
CA ILE A 214 11.12 12.01 29.15
C ILE A 214 11.41 13.30 28.40
N LYS A 215 11.74 14.40 29.11
CA LYS A 215 12.00 15.70 28.50
C LYS A 215 13.15 15.63 27.47
N ARG A 216 14.25 14.96 27.81
CA ARG A 216 15.40 14.76 26.90
C ARG A 216 14.99 13.97 25.66
N SER A 217 14.20 12.92 25.79
CA SER A 217 13.74 12.11 24.66
C SER A 217 12.82 12.89 23.73
N VAL A 218 11.86 13.64 24.28
CA VAL A 218 10.91 14.47 23.49
C VAL A 218 11.68 15.55 22.71
N ILE A 219 12.59 16.26 23.36
CA ILE A 219 13.35 17.32 22.69
C ILE A 219 14.27 16.74 21.61
N LYS A 220 14.96 15.64 21.90
CA LYS A 220 15.89 15.01 20.95
C LYS A 220 15.21 14.55 19.67
N TYR A 221 13.99 14.01 19.76
CA TYR A 221 13.25 13.44 18.64
C TYR A 221 12.09 14.32 18.14
N ARG A 222 12.08 15.62 18.47
CA ARG A 222 11.04 16.59 18.09
C ARG A 222 10.78 16.73 16.59
N ASN A 223 11.72 16.30 15.77
CA ASN A 223 11.56 16.34 14.32
C ASN A 223 10.49 15.39 13.78
N PHE A 224 10.14 14.32 14.52
CA PHE A 224 9.07 13.41 14.13
C PHE A 224 7.69 14.09 14.13
N PRO A 225 7.22 14.75 15.21
CA PRO A 225 5.94 15.46 15.17
C PRO A 225 5.97 16.71 14.28
N ILE A 226 7.11 17.40 14.16
CA ILE A 226 7.19 18.67 13.43
C ILE A 226 7.21 18.46 11.92
N TYR A 227 7.95 17.47 11.42
CA TYR A 227 8.15 17.26 9.98
C TYR A 227 7.58 15.93 9.47
N ASP A 228 7.92 14.80 10.12
CA ASP A 228 7.59 13.49 9.62
C ASP A 228 6.08 13.22 9.67
N MET A 229 5.39 13.70 10.69
CA MET A 229 3.93 13.56 10.83
C MET A 229 3.19 14.20 9.65
N TRP A 230 3.51 15.43 9.28
CA TRP A 230 2.85 16.12 8.18
C TRP A 230 3.15 15.49 6.82
N THR A 231 4.41 15.07 6.63
CA THR A 231 4.79 14.32 5.42
C THR A 231 3.97 13.04 5.27
N ALA A 232 3.78 12.32 6.36
CA ALA A 232 2.97 11.10 6.34
C ALA A 232 1.48 11.37 6.13
N VAL A 233 0.94 12.42 6.73
CA VAL A 233 -0.46 12.83 6.52
C VAL A 233 -0.69 13.14 5.05
N ILE A 234 0.15 13.95 4.42
CA ILE A 234 0.04 14.30 2.99
C ILE A 234 0.08 13.04 2.12
N ASN A 235 1.03 12.14 2.40
CA ASN A 235 1.16 10.89 1.65
C ASN A 235 -0.08 9.99 1.79
N VAL A 236 -0.57 9.78 3.02
CA VAL A 236 -1.73 8.91 3.28
C VAL A 236 -3.03 9.55 2.75
N VAL A 237 -3.20 10.86 2.87
CA VAL A 237 -4.30 11.58 2.24
C VAL A 237 -4.27 11.38 0.73
N GLY A 238 -3.12 11.59 0.07
CA GLY A 238 -2.97 11.39 -1.37
C GLY A 238 -3.33 9.98 -1.82
N GLN A 239 -2.93 8.96 -1.06
CA GLN A 239 -3.24 7.55 -1.38
C GLN A 239 -4.73 7.20 -1.20
N ASN A 240 -5.42 7.79 -0.22
CA ASN A 240 -6.83 7.52 0.08
C ASN A 240 -7.80 8.50 -0.62
N MET A 241 -7.28 9.50 -1.31
CA MET A 241 -8.10 10.52 -1.97
C MET A 241 -9.09 9.97 -3.00
N PRO A 242 -8.74 8.98 -3.83
CA PRO A 242 -9.70 8.44 -4.79
C PRO A 242 -10.96 7.87 -4.13
N GLN A 243 -10.82 7.15 -3.00
CA GLN A 243 -11.94 6.58 -2.27
C GLN A 243 -12.84 7.66 -1.67
N LEU A 244 -12.23 8.66 -1.03
CA LEU A 244 -12.95 9.78 -0.43
C LEU A 244 -13.63 10.64 -1.50
N PHE A 245 -12.94 10.91 -2.61
CA PHE A 245 -13.48 11.66 -3.73
C PHE A 245 -14.68 10.95 -4.38
N LEU A 246 -14.55 9.65 -4.66
CA LEU A 246 -15.64 8.86 -5.24
C LEU A 246 -16.85 8.78 -4.30
N SER A 247 -16.63 8.73 -2.98
CA SER A 247 -17.72 8.78 -2.00
C SER A 247 -18.41 10.12 -1.97
N PHE A 248 -17.66 11.23 -2.09
CA PHE A 248 -18.17 12.58 -2.06
C PHE A 248 -18.96 12.96 -3.31
N TYR A 249 -18.47 12.60 -4.49
CA TYR A 249 -19.04 13.02 -5.78
C TYR A 249 -20.00 12.02 -6.40
N TYR A 250 -19.91 10.73 -6.05
CA TYR A 250 -20.68 9.70 -6.71
C TYR A 250 -21.44 8.80 -5.73
N SER A 251 -20.98 7.59 -5.49
CA SER A 251 -21.67 6.61 -4.66
C SER A 251 -20.73 5.64 -3.97
N LEU A 252 -21.21 5.01 -2.89
CA LEU A 252 -20.50 3.96 -2.19
C LEU A 252 -20.23 2.73 -3.07
N ASN A 253 -21.12 2.44 -4.03
CA ASN A 253 -20.90 1.38 -5.01
C ASN A 253 -19.68 1.67 -5.87
N ALA A 254 -19.50 2.92 -6.34
CA ALA A 254 -18.33 3.33 -7.11
C ALA A 254 -17.04 3.19 -6.29
N VAL A 255 -17.08 3.54 -5.01
CA VAL A 255 -15.95 3.32 -4.07
C VAL A 255 -15.64 1.84 -3.94
N GLY A 256 -16.67 0.99 -3.74
CA GLY A 256 -16.50 -0.45 -3.62
C GLY A 256 -15.88 -1.07 -4.88
N PHE A 257 -16.38 -0.71 -6.07
CA PHE A 257 -15.82 -1.18 -7.35
C PHE A 257 -14.37 -0.75 -7.53
N TYR A 258 -14.05 0.52 -7.26
CA TYR A 258 -12.68 1.03 -7.29
C TYR A 258 -11.76 0.29 -6.33
N THR A 259 -12.19 0.14 -5.08
CA THR A 259 -11.37 -0.48 -4.02
C THR A 259 -11.11 -1.95 -4.31
N MET A 260 -12.11 -2.70 -4.79
CA MET A 260 -11.94 -4.08 -5.19
C MET A 260 -10.94 -4.21 -6.33
N ALA A 261 -11.08 -3.40 -7.38
CA ALA A 261 -10.16 -3.36 -8.50
C ALA A 261 -8.73 -3.01 -8.06
N ALA A 262 -8.56 -1.92 -7.30
CA ALA A 262 -7.26 -1.45 -6.81
C ALA A 262 -6.59 -2.49 -5.89
N SER A 263 -7.35 -3.14 -4.99
CA SER A 263 -6.82 -4.16 -4.09
C SER A 263 -6.28 -5.37 -4.84
N LEU A 264 -7.04 -5.90 -5.80
CA LEU A 264 -6.61 -7.06 -6.59
C LEU A 264 -5.43 -6.74 -7.51
N LEU A 265 -5.43 -5.58 -8.16
CA LEU A 265 -4.31 -5.14 -9.00
C LEU A 265 -3.03 -4.86 -8.20
N SER A 266 -3.14 -4.52 -6.91
CA SER A 266 -1.99 -4.27 -6.05
C SER A 266 -1.29 -5.55 -5.56
N LEU A 267 -1.91 -6.73 -5.70
CA LEU A 267 -1.34 -8.00 -5.23
C LEU A 267 0.02 -8.34 -5.86
N PRO A 268 0.20 -8.29 -7.19
CA PRO A 268 1.51 -8.52 -7.80
C PRO A 268 2.57 -7.53 -7.30
N ILE A 269 2.17 -6.27 -7.10
CA ILE A 269 3.08 -5.22 -6.63
C ILE A 269 3.55 -5.48 -5.21
N SER A 270 2.65 -5.90 -4.32
CA SER A 270 2.99 -6.16 -2.92
C SER A 270 3.94 -7.35 -2.76
N ILE A 271 3.81 -8.38 -3.60
CA ILE A 271 4.64 -9.58 -3.57
C ILE A 271 6.01 -9.32 -4.20
N VAL A 272 6.03 -8.80 -5.42
CA VAL A 272 7.27 -8.61 -6.21
C VAL A 272 7.98 -7.32 -5.80
N GLY A 273 7.24 -6.23 -5.58
CA GLY A 273 7.79 -4.90 -5.30
C GLY A 273 8.63 -4.85 -4.03
N ALA A 274 8.21 -5.55 -2.96
CA ALA A 274 8.99 -5.61 -1.71
C ALA A 274 10.34 -6.31 -1.89
N ALA A 275 10.37 -7.45 -2.61
CA ALA A 275 11.60 -8.20 -2.87
C ALA A 275 12.54 -7.41 -3.80
N VAL A 276 12.01 -6.86 -4.88
CA VAL A 276 12.77 -6.06 -5.85
C VAL A 276 13.29 -4.78 -5.22
N GLY A 277 12.47 -4.09 -4.42
CA GLY A 277 12.88 -2.85 -3.74
C GLY A 277 14.08 -3.05 -2.81
N GLN A 278 14.09 -4.14 -2.02
CA GLN A 278 15.22 -4.44 -1.13
C GLN A 278 16.53 -4.71 -1.90
N VAL A 279 16.45 -5.52 -2.96
CA VAL A 279 17.61 -5.81 -3.84
C VAL A 279 18.09 -4.53 -4.53
N PHE A 280 17.15 -3.69 -5.00
CA PHE A 280 17.46 -2.44 -5.68
C PHE A 280 18.20 -1.47 -4.76
N VAL A 281 17.75 -1.29 -3.50
CA VAL A 281 18.43 -0.42 -2.52
C VAL A 281 19.84 -0.92 -2.24
N GLN A 282 20.02 -2.22 -2.01
CA GLN A 282 21.32 -2.80 -1.68
C GLN A 282 22.30 -2.67 -2.85
N ARG A 283 21.91 -3.12 -4.06
CA ARG A 283 22.76 -3.08 -5.25
C ARG A 283 22.95 -1.65 -5.77
N GLY A 284 21.92 -0.79 -5.68
CA GLY A 284 21.99 0.60 -6.06
C GLY A 284 22.97 1.42 -5.22
N ALA A 285 23.00 1.17 -3.90
CA ALA A 285 24.00 1.79 -3.02
C ALA A 285 25.41 1.37 -3.40
N GLN A 286 25.65 0.08 -3.73
CA GLN A 286 26.94 -0.40 -4.19
C GLN A 286 27.29 0.19 -5.56
N ALA A 287 26.37 0.18 -6.52
CA ALA A 287 26.58 0.74 -7.86
C ALA A 287 26.91 2.25 -7.82
N LYS A 288 26.44 2.97 -6.81
CA LYS A 288 26.83 4.37 -6.58
C LYS A 288 28.31 4.50 -6.22
N TYR A 289 28.84 3.60 -5.36
CA TYR A 289 30.27 3.59 -5.02
C TYR A 289 31.15 3.16 -6.21
N ASP A 290 30.63 2.23 -7.02
CA ASP A 290 31.34 1.70 -8.19
C ASP A 290 31.21 2.61 -9.44
N GLY A 291 30.50 3.73 -9.36
CA GLY A 291 30.26 4.64 -10.48
C GLY A 291 29.32 4.09 -11.58
N THR A 292 28.66 2.97 -11.34
CA THR A 292 27.83 2.25 -12.34
C THR A 292 26.33 2.46 -12.12
N LEU A 293 25.93 3.40 -11.26
CA LEU A 293 24.53 3.62 -10.86
C LEU A 293 23.61 3.90 -12.05
N ALA A 294 24.04 4.67 -13.04
CA ALA A 294 23.26 4.99 -14.23
C ALA A 294 22.92 3.72 -15.04
N SER A 295 23.94 2.95 -15.39
CA SER A 295 23.78 1.70 -16.16
C SER A 295 22.91 0.67 -15.41
N PHE A 296 23.13 0.50 -14.10
CA PHE A 296 22.31 -0.36 -13.25
C PHE A 296 20.84 0.09 -13.22
N SER A 297 20.59 1.39 -13.02
CA SER A 297 19.22 1.94 -12.92
C SER A 297 18.48 1.85 -14.25
N GLU A 298 19.15 2.08 -15.38
CA GLU A 298 18.55 1.93 -16.71
C GLU A 298 18.14 0.49 -16.99
N LYS A 299 19.03 -0.48 -16.71
CA LYS A 299 18.71 -1.92 -16.85
C LYS A 299 17.54 -2.31 -15.97
N ALA A 300 17.58 -1.93 -14.69
CA ALA A 300 16.51 -2.20 -13.75
C ALA A 300 15.18 -1.59 -14.20
N TYR A 301 15.17 -0.33 -14.67
CA TYR A 301 14.00 0.33 -15.21
C TYR A 301 13.37 -0.44 -16.35
N ARG A 302 14.16 -0.81 -17.34
CA ARG A 302 13.71 -1.57 -18.52
C ARG A 302 13.13 -2.93 -18.13
N ILE A 303 13.83 -3.69 -17.30
CA ILE A 303 13.40 -5.03 -16.88
C ILE A 303 12.06 -4.95 -16.11
N MET A 304 11.99 -4.07 -15.09
CA MET A 304 10.80 -3.93 -14.25
C MET A 304 9.59 -3.48 -15.07
N LEU A 305 9.78 -2.51 -15.97
CA LEU A 305 8.72 -1.99 -16.83
C LEU A 305 8.18 -3.07 -17.77
N THR A 306 9.08 -3.84 -18.39
CA THR A 306 8.69 -4.93 -19.29
C THR A 306 7.94 -6.02 -18.55
N LEU A 307 8.43 -6.44 -17.37
CA LEU A 307 7.79 -7.48 -16.58
C LEU A 307 6.46 -7.07 -15.94
N SER A 308 6.18 -5.77 -15.81
CA SER A 308 4.93 -5.29 -15.20
C SER A 308 3.85 -4.96 -16.23
N MET A 309 4.21 -4.32 -17.36
CA MET A 309 3.23 -3.75 -18.29
C MET A 309 2.32 -4.81 -18.91
N TYR A 310 2.88 -5.76 -19.62
CA TYR A 310 2.07 -6.78 -20.29
C TYR A 310 1.22 -7.61 -19.32
N PRO A 311 1.75 -8.24 -18.24
CA PRO A 311 0.95 -9.12 -17.40
C PRO A 311 -0.19 -8.39 -16.66
N ILE A 312 0.07 -7.17 -16.17
CA ILE A 312 -0.95 -6.43 -15.42
C ILE A 312 -2.05 -5.95 -16.35
N ILE A 313 -1.72 -5.42 -17.54
CA ILE A 313 -2.73 -4.99 -18.51
C ILE A 313 -3.51 -6.20 -19.04
N ALA A 314 -2.83 -7.31 -19.35
CA ALA A 314 -3.47 -8.55 -19.78
C ALA A 314 -4.50 -9.06 -18.77
N LEU A 315 -4.10 -9.18 -17.50
CA LEU A 315 -5.01 -9.60 -16.42
C LEU A 315 -6.17 -8.62 -16.23
N SER A 316 -5.93 -7.32 -16.42
CA SER A 316 -6.96 -6.30 -16.25
C SER A 316 -8.00 -6.32 -17.37
N LEU A 317 -7.61 -6.63 -18.59
CA LEU A 317 -8.56 -6.80 -19.72
C LEU A 317 -9.49 -7.99 -19.50
N LEU A 318 -9.00 -9.05 -18.84
CA LEU A 318 -9.81 -10.19 -18.43
C LEU A 318 -10.60 -9.96 -17.12
N ALA A 319 -10.31 -8.86 -16.40
CA ALA A 319 -10.88 -8.63 -15.07
C ALA A 319 -12.42 -8.62 -15.02
N PRO A 320 -13.19 -8.08 -15.98
CA PRO A 320 -14.65 -8.16 -15.94
C PRO A 320 -15.16 -9.61 -15.87
N ILE A 321 -14.56 -10.50 -16.65
CA ILE A 321 -14.92 -11.93 -16.68
C ILE A 321 -14.44 -12.63 -15.41
N LEU A 322 -13.19 -12.41 -15.01
CA LEU A 322 -12.60 -13.03 -13.82
C LEU A 322 -13.33 -12.60 -12.56
N PHE A 323 -13.66 -11.30 -12.42
CA PHE A 323 -14.35 -10.80 -11.23
C PHE A 323 -15.80 -11.32 -11.18
N SER A 324 -16.50 -11.36 -12.30
CA SER A 324 -17.84 -11.95 -12.37
C SER A 324 -17.82 -13.42 -11.98
N PHE A 325 -16.84 -14.19 -12.43
CA PHE A 325 -16.70 -15.63 -12.14
C PHE A 325 -16.31 -15.90 -10.68
N PHE A 326 -15.23 -15.26 -10.19
CA PHE A 326 -14.70 -15.55 -8.85
C PHE A 326 -15.46 -14.83 -7.74
N LEU A 327 -15.81 -13.55 -7.95
CA LEU A 327 -16.41 -12.69 -6.92
C LEU A 327 -17.94 -12.62 -7.00
N GLY A 328 -18.50 -12.96 -8.16
CA GLY A 328 -19.93 -12.86 -8.46
C GLY A 328 -20.24 -11.73 -9.45
N THR A 329 -21.39 -11.87 -10.14
CA THR A 329 -21.82 -10.98 -11.23
C THR A 329 -21.94 -9.50 -10.80
N GLN A 330 -22.24 -9.23 -9.53
CA GLN A 330 -22.31 -7.89 -8.96
C GLN A 330 -20.97 -7.12 -9.04
N TRP A 331 -19.83 -7.82 -9.23
CA TRP A 331 -18.48 -7.24 -9.30
C TRP A 331 -17.95 -7.05 -10.71
N GLU A 332 -18.74 -7.34 -11.74
CA GLU A 332 -18.33 -7.17 -13.13
C GLU A 332 -17.87 -5.73 -13.43
N LYS A 333 -18.59 -4.73 -12.88
CA LYS A 333 -18.20 -3.32 -12.99
C LYS A 333 -16.84 -3.01 -12.39
N SER A 334 -16.40 -3.74 -11.36
CA SER A 334 -15.03 -3.58 -10.83
C SER A 334 -13.96 -3.95 -11.86
N GLY A 335 -14.27 -4.85 -12.79
CA GLY A 335 -13.39 -5.18 -13.90
C GLY A 335 -13.12 -3.99 -14.81
N LEU A 336 -14.13 -3.15 -15.07
CA LEU A 336 -13.94 -1.90 -15.84
C LEU A 336 -13.00 -0.93 -15.12
N TYR A 337 -13.13 -0.80 -13.78
CA TYR A 337 -12.20 -0.02 -12.97
C TYR A 337 -10.79 -0.61 -13.02
N ALA A 338 -10.65 -1.94 -13.06
CA ALA A 338 -9.35 -2.59 -13.19
C ALA A 338 -8.70 -2.26 -14.55
N ILE A 339 -9.46 -2.26 -15.65
CA ILE A 339 -8.94 -1.88 -16.97
C ILE A 339 -8.40 -0.45 -16.95
N VAL A 340 -9.18 0.52 -16.47
CA VAL A 340 -8.77 1.94 -16.50
C VAL A 340 -7.63 2.26 -15.51
N LEU A 341 -7.47 1.47 -14.45
CA LEU A 341 -6.38 1.60 -13.48
C LEU A 341 -5.09 0.91 -13.93
N SER A 342 -5.19 -0.08 -14.84
CA SER A 342 -4.07 -0.97 -15.16
C SER A 342 -2.80 -0.27 -15.63
N PRO A 343 -2.81 0.80 -16.47
CA PRO A 343 -1.57 1.43 -16.92
C PRO A 343 -0.82 2.11 -15.77
N LYS A 344 -1.56 2.81 -14.89
CA LYS A 344 -1.00 3.41 -13.67
C LYS A 344 -0.43 2.34 -12.73
N VAL A 345 -1.19 1.27 -12.48
CA VAL A 345 -0.80 0.21 -11.55
C VAL A 345 0.41 -0.56 -12.09
N ALA A 346 0.43 -0.90 -13.37
CA ALA A 346 1.55 -1.53 -14.02
C ALA A 346 2.84 -0.67 -13.92
N TYR A 347 2.72 0.63 -14.15
CA TYR A 347 3.84 1.55 -14.01
C TYR A 347 4.31 1.70 -12.55
N SER A 348 3.39 1.63 -11.58
CA SER A 348 3.72 1.79 -10.16
C SER A 348 4.65 0.69 -9.62
N MET A 349 4.62 -0.51 -10.21
CA MET A 349 5.56 -1.59 -9.90
C MET A 349 7.02 -1.23 -10.20
N THR A 350 7.24 -0.46 -11.26
CA THR A 350 8.56 0.07 -11.63
C THR A 350 8.90 1.35 -10.84
N TYR A 351 7.89 2.21 -10.64
CA TYR A 351 8.02 3.49 -9.96
C TYR A 351 8.49 3.36 -8.51
N SER A 352 7.90 2.45 -7.74
CA SER A 352 8.14 2.32 -6.29
C SER A 352 9.62 2.02 -5.95
N PRO A 353 10.31 1.04 -6.55
CA PRO A 353 11.73 0.79 -6.27
C PRO A 353 12.64 1.93 -6.74
N LEU A 354 12.35 2.55 -7.89
CA LEU A 354 13.18 3.62 -8.43
C LEU A 354 13.11 4.93 -7.61
N CYS A 355 12.00 5.19 -6.92
CA CYS A 355 11.92 6.30 -5.98
C CYS A 355 12.94 6.22 -4.84
N MET A 356 13.50 5.05 -4.55
CA MET A 356 14.61 4.89 -3.59
C MET A 356 15.90 5.60 -4.04
N LEU A 357 16.04 5.93 -5.34
CA LEU A 357 17.15 6.75 -5.85
C LEU A 357 17.21 8.14 -5.20
N TYR A 358 16.07 8.71 -4.75
CA TYR A 358 16.08 9.95 -3.98
C TYR A 358 16.86 9.80 -2.67
N ALA A 359 16.69 8.69 -1.98
CA ALA A 359 17.42 8.40 -0.74
C ALA A 359 18.90 8.10 -1.02
N ILE A 360 19.19 7.28 -2.05
CA ILE A 360 20.55 6.94 -2.48
C ILE A 360 21.31 8.20 -2.93
N GLY A 361 20.61 9.11 -3.65
CA GLY A 361 21.15 10.39 -4.12
C GLY A 361 21.25 11.49 -3.05
N GLY A 362 20.66 11.28 -1.85
CA GLY A 362 20.60 12.31 -0.80
C GLY A 362 19.61 13.44 -1.07
N ARG A 363 18.64 13.23 -1.99
CA ARG A 363 17.71 14.27 -2.48
C ARG A 363 16.31 14.17 -1.85
N ILE A 364 16.24 13.94 -0.54
CA ILE A 364 14.98 13.74 0.20
C ILE A 364 14.05 14.95 0.10
N LYS A 365 14.59 16.19 0.11
CA LYS A 365 13.77 17.40 -0.06
C LYS A 365 13.05 17.46 -1.41
N GLN A 366 13.72 17.09 -2.50
CA GLN A 366 13.11 17.02 -3.84
C GLN A 366 12.02 15.94 -3.90
N SER A 367 12.24 14.78 -3.27
CA SER A 367 11.22 13.74 -3.16
C SER A 367 9.94 14.27 -2.51
N PHE A 368 10.04 15.08 -1.48
CA PHE A 368 8.89 15.67 -0.79
C PHE A 368 8.09 16.63 -1.70
N TYR A 369 8.76 17.56 -2.40
CA TYR A 369 8.06 18.47 -3.32
C TYR A 369 7.41 17.72 -4.49
N HIS A 370 8.09 16.69 -5.02
CA HIS A 370 7.52 15.86 -6.09
C HIS A 370 6.35 14.99 -5.59
N GLU A 371 6.29 14.62 -4.31
CA GLU A 371 5.15 13.92 -3.73
C GLU A 371 3.91 14.83 -3.62
N ILE A 372 4.12 16.08 -3.20
CA ILE A 372 3.04 17.08 -3.20
C ILE A 372 2.51 17.29 -4.61
N LEU A 373 3.41 17.50 -5.59
CA LEU A 373 3.04 17.68 -6.98
C LEU A 373 2.26 16.48 -7.53
N LEU A 374 2.72 15.26 -7.24
CA LEU A 374 2.02 14.03 -7.60
C LEU A 374 0.59 14.02 -7.06
N THR A 375 0.43 14.34 -5.77
CA THR A 375 -0.88 14.36 -5.11
C THR A 375 -1.80 15.42 -5.73
N LEU A 376 -1.29 16.62 -5.99
CA LEU A 376 -2.07 17.70 -6.62
C LEU A 376 -2.51 17.32 -8.05
N VAL A 377 -1.63 16.76 -8.87
CA VAL A 377 -1.94 16.33 -10.23
C VAL A 377 -2.99 15.20 -10.22
N MET A 378 -2.88 14.27 -9.28
CA MET A 378 -3.89 13.22 -9.09
C MET A 378 -5.27 13.79 -8.73
N LEU A 379 -5.33 14.78 -7.84
CA LEU A 379 -6.56 15.47 -7.46
C LEU A 379 -7.17 16.25 -8.64
N CYS A 380 -6.34 16.96 -9.39
CA CYS A 380 -6.78 17.63 -10.61
C CYS A 380 -7.39 16.63 -11.61
N GLY A 381 -6.76 15.46 -11.79
CA GLY A 381 -7.29 14.41 -12.66
C GLY A 381 -8.65 13.88 -12.22
N LEU A 382 -8.86 13.66 -10.92
CA LEU A 382 -10.16 13.26 -10.37
C LEU A 382 -11.22 14.35 -10.58
N TYR A 383 -10.88 15.60 -10.28
CA TYR A 383 -11.79 16.74 -10.42
C TYR A 383 -12.18 16.99 -11.87
N LEU A 384 -11.22 17.02 -12.78
CA LEU A 384 -11.48 17.17 -14.21
C LEU A 384 -12.34 16.03 -14.76
N GLY A 385 -12.05 14.78 -14.34
CA GLY A 385 -12.85 13.63 -14.71
C GLY A 385 -14.29 13.69 -14.18
N SER A 386 -14.57 14.38 -13.09
CA SER A 386 -15.91 14.49 -12.51
C SER A 386 -16.88 15.32 -13.36
N SER A 387 -16.40 16.19 -14.23
CA SER A 387 -17.25 17.01 -15.09
C SER A 387 -18.13 16.19 -16.05
N TRP A 388 -17.75 14.93 -16.35
CA TRP A 388 -18.56 14.01 -17.17
C TRP A 388 -19.60 13.20 -16.40
N ASN A 389 -19.73 13.42 -15.10
CA ASN A 389 -20.68 12.72 -14.21
C ASN A 389 -20.63 11.16 -14.30
N ASN A 390 -19.47 10.63 -14.68
CA ASN A 390 -19.22 9.19 -14.79
C ASN A 390 -18.03 8.77 -13.91
N PRO A 391 -18.26 7.93 -12.86
CA PRO A 391 -17.21 7.56 -11.94
C PRO A 391 -16.07 6.78 -12.58
N THR A 392 -16.34 5.92 -13.57
CA THR A 392 -15.32 5.17 -14.30
C THR A 392 -14.43 6.11 -15.12
N PHE A 393 -15.02 7.14 -15.74
CA PHE A 393 -14.30 8.15 -16.51
C PHE A 393 -13.41 9.02 -15.59
N SER A 394 -13.91 9.40 -14.41
CA SER A 394 -13.08 10.09 -13.40
C SER A 394 -11.86 9.29 -13.01
N VAL A 395 -12.02 7.98 -12.81
CA VAL A 395 -10.91 7.09 -12.47
C VAL A 395 -9.95 6.90 -13.66
N LEU A 396 -10.45 6.92 -14.90
CA LEU A 396 -9.61 6.91 -16.11
C LEU A 396 -8.72 8.16 -16.17
N VAL A 397 -9.31 9.36 -16.05
CA VAL A 397 -8.56 10.62 -16.07
C VAL A 397 -7.54 10.65 -14.93
N TYR A 398 -7.94 10.26 -13.71
CA TYR A 398 -7.04 10.10 -12.58
C TYR A 398 -5.86 9.15 -12.88
N SER A 399 -6.13 8.00 -13.50
CA SER A 399 -5.11 7.02 -13.86
C SER A 399 -4.10 7.59 -14.86
N LEU A 400 -4.59 8.29 -15.89
CA LEU A 400 -3.76 8.93 -16.91
C LEU A 400 -2.89 10.06 -16.33
N PHE A 401 -3.47 10.97 -15.54
CA PHE A 401 -2.73 12.04 -14.88
C PHE A 401 -1.67 11.49 -13.92
N SER A 402 -2.03 10.44 -13.17
CA SER A 402 -1.09 9.73 -12.29
C SER A 402 0.06 9.11 -13.08
N LEU A 403 -0.23 8.48 -14.22
CA LEU A 403 0.77 7.86 -15.07
C LEU A 403 1.74 8.90 -15.64
N VAL A 404 1.23 10.00 -16.17
CA VAL A 404 2.05 11.09 -16.74
C VAL A 404 3.02 11.66 -15.71
N ILE A 405 2.52 12.01 -14.52
CA ILE A 405 3.38 12.58 -13.47
C ILE A 405 4.38 11.56 -12.90
N MET A 406 4.03 10.27 -12.84
CA MET A 406 4.96 9.21 -12.46
C MET A 406 6.08 9.03 -13.49
N ILE A 407 5.76 9.05 -14.78
CA ILE A 407 6.75 8.97 -15.87
C ILE A 407 7.69 10.19 -15.80
N TRP A 408 7.13 11.39 -15.67
CA TRP A 408 7.93 12.62 -15.53
C TRP A 408 8.89 12.53 -14.34
N ARG A 409 8.41 12.08 -13.17
CA ARG A 409 9.22 11.95 -11.95
C ARG A 409 10.35 10.95 -12.10
N ILE A 410 10.12 9.81 -12.76
CA ILE A 410 11.19 8.84 -13.05
C ILE A 410 12.17 9.38 -14.08
N ALA A 411 11.71 10.05 -15.13
CA ALA A 411 12.59 10.70 -16.10
C ALA A 411 13.47 11.79 -15.43
N TYR A 412 12.91 12.54 -14.49
CA TYR A 412 13.64 13.51 -13.71
C TYR A 412 14.74 12.87 -12.86
N ILE A 413 14.40 11.83 -12.04
CA ILE A 413 15.38 11.22 -11.14
C ILE A 413 16.47 10.43 -11.89
N LEU A 414 16.13 9.83 -13.03
CA LEU A 414 17.11 9.16 -13.88
C LEU A 414 18.01 10.14 -14.62
N SER A 415 17.52 11.34 -14.97
CA SER A 415 18.37 12.38 -15.56
C SER A 415 19.42 12.92 -14.59
N ASP A 416 19.13 12.93 -13.29
CA ASP A 416 20.06 13.32 -12.24
C ASP A 416 21.30 12.40 -12.10
N ILE A 417 21.16 11.15 -12.50
CA ILE A 417 22.25 10.16 -12.47
C ILE A 417 22.89 9.96 -13.84
N GLY A 418 22.60 10.85 -14.82
CA GLY A 418 23.26 10.88 -16.12
C GLY A 418 22.54 10.11 -17.24
N ILE A 419 21.26 9.76 -17.09
CA ILE A 419 20.47 9.13 -18.16
C ILE A 419 19.60 10.19 -18.84
N GLU A 420 19.73 10.37 -20.14
CA GLU A 420 18.95 11.34 -20.90
C GLU A 420 17.45 11.11 -20.76
N ARG A 421 16.67 12.16 -20.53
CA ARG A 421 15.20 12.10 -20.39
C ARG A 421 14.54 11.50 -21.62
N TYR A 422 15.02 11.83 -22.82
CA TYR A 422 14.53 11.27 -24.07
C TYR A 422 14.66 9.74 -24.10
N LYS A 423 15.78 9.21 -23.63
CA LYS A 423 16.04 7.77 -23.55
C LYS A 423 15.02 7.07 -22.62
N VAL A 424 14.69 7.67 -21.47
CA VAL A 424 13.69 7.17 -20.54
C VAL A 424 12.31 7.14 -21.20
N LEU A 425 11.89 8.23 -21.86
CA LEU A 425 10.62 8.30 -22.57
C LEU A 425 10.55 7.29 -23.71
N ARG A 426 11.63 7.12 -24.48
CA ARG A 426 11.72 6.14 -25.56
C ARG A 426 11.59 4.70 -25.04
N ILE A 427 12.22 4.36 -23.91
CA ILE A 427 12.07 3.05 -23.26
C ILE A 427 10.62 2.84 -22.85
N THR A 428 10.02 3.84 -22.16
CA THR A 428 8.64 3.78 -21.73
C THR A 428 7.69 3.53 -22.90
N PHE A 429 7.79 4.35 -23.94
CA PHE A 429 6.95 4.25 -25.14
C PHE A 429 7.14 2.90 -25.86
N SER A 430 8.39 2.44 -26.05
CA SER A 430 8.66 1.14 -26.66
C SER A 430 7.99 -0.02 -25.91
N VAL A 431 8.08 -0.04 -24.56
CA VAL A 431 7.47 -1.11 -23.77
C VAL A 431 5.93 -1.03 -23.78
N PHE A 432 5.36 0.17 -23.76
CA PHE A 432 3.92 0.35 -23.92
C PHE A 432 3.43 -0.14 -25.29
N MET A 433 4.14 0.21 -26.36
CA MET A 433 3.80 -0.25 -27.72
C MET A 433 3.97 -1.76 -27.86
N GLU A 434 5.03 -2.35 -27.30
CA GLU A 434 5.22 -3.81 -27.29
C GLU A 434 4.04 -4.51 -26.59
N ALA A 435 3.62 -4.01 -25.42
CA ALA A 435 2.47 -4.54 -24.70
C ALA A 435 1.15 -4.35 -25.48
N ALA A 436 0.94 -3.17 -26.07
CA ALA A 436 -0.25 -2.88 -26.88
C ALA A 436 -0.35 -3.78 -28.11
N CYS A 437 0.75 -3.97 -28.85
CA CYS A 437 0.78 -4.86 -30.01
C CYS A 437 0.46 -6.31 -29.66
N LEU A 438 1.03 -6.82 -28.56
CA LEU A 438 0.77 -8.19 -28.10
C LEU A 438 -0.65 -8.40 -27.60
N LEU A 439 -1.27 -7.37 -27.03
CA LEU A 439 -2.62 -7.41 -26.47
C LEU A 439 -3.70 -7.03 -27.50
N PHE A 440 -3.33 -6.49 -28.67
CA PHE A 440 -4.27 -6.02 -29.68
C PHE A 440 -5.20 -7.14 -30.18
N LEU A 441 -4.64 -8.23 -30.66
CA LEU A 441 -5.40 -9.37 -31.15
C LEU A 441 -6.26 -10.04 -30.06
N PRO A 442 -5.72 -10.36 -28.85
CA PRO A 442 -6.52 -10.85 -27.76
C PRO A 442 -7.70 -9.93 -27.37
N SER A 443 -7.46 -8.61 -27.37
CA SER A 443 -8.51 -7.62 -27.01
C SER A 443 -9.64 -7.59 -28.04
N ILE A 444 -9.33 -7.64 -29.33
CA ILE A 444 -10.33 -7.71 -30.41
C ILE A 444 -11.16 -9.00 -30.27
N MET A 445 -10.49 -10.14 -30.07
CA MET A 445 -11.18 -11.40 -29.87
C MET A 445 -12.11 -11.40 -28.64
N LEU A 446 -11.72 -10.73 -27.56
CA LEU A 446 -12.56 -10.56 -26.39
C LEU A 446 -13.84 -9.77 -26.68
N LEU A 447 -13.76 -8.77 -27.55
CA LEU A 447 -14.90 -7.93 -27.95
C LEU A 447 -15.90 -8.69 -28.83
N PHE A 448 -15.41 -9.49 -29.79
CA PHE A 448 -16.27 -10.14 -30.79
C PHE A 448 -16.70 -11.56 -30.42
N TYR A 449 -15.89 -12.30 -29.67
CA TYR A 449 -16.12 -13.73 -29.36
C TYR A 449 -16.21 -13.98 -27.85
N HIS A 450 -17.12 -13.28 -27.17
CA HIS A 450 -17.34 -13.43 -25.74
C HIS A 450 -17.33 -14.90 -25.27
N LYS A 451 -16.38 -15.25 -24.37
CA LYS A 451 -16.29 -16.53 -23.65
C LYS A 451 -16.06 -17.79 -24.52
N SER A 452 -15.53 -17.67 -25.73
CA SER A 452 -15.20 -18.85 -26.53
C SER A 452 -13.85 -19.47 -26.13
N LEU A 453 -13.69 -20.77 -26.36
CA LEU A 453 -12.41 -21.47 -26.14
C LEU A 453 -11.27 -20.81 -26.95
N TYR A 454 -11.58 -20.29 -28.14
CA TYR A 454 -10.62 -19.59 -29.00
C TYR A 454 -10.06 -18.32 -28.35
N THR A 455 -10.85 -17.55 -27.62
CA THR A 455 -10.36 -16.37 -26.90
C THR A 455 -9.33 -16.77 -25.84
N VAL A 456 -9.61 -17.82 -25.08
CA VAL A 456 -8.66 -18.33 -24.07
C VAL A 456 -7.37 -18.81 -24.70
N LEU A 457 -7.43 -19.53 -25.82
CA LEU A 457 -6.24 -19.99 -26.54
C LEU A 457 -5.38 -18.82 -27.03
N VAL A 458 -6.01 -17.78 -27.61
CA VAL A 458 -5.25 -16.60 -28.09
C VAL A 458 -4.60 -15.85 -26.94
N TRP A 459 -5.24 -15.77 -25.76
CA TRP A 459 -4.62 -15.20 -24.57
C TRP A 459 -3.41 -16.00 -24.07
N ILE A 460 -3.50 -17.33 -24.07
CA ILE A 460 -2.36 -18.21 -23.71
C ILE A 460 -1.21 -18.04 -24.71
N VAL A 461 -1.53 -18.05 -26.00
CA VAL A 461 -0.52 -17.88 -27.07
C VAL A 461 0.17 -16.52 -26.96
N SER A 462 -0.57 -15.43 -26.74
CA SER A 462 0.03 -14.10 -26.55
C SER A 462 0.96 -14.06 -25.32
N GLY A 463 0.58 -14.75 -24.22
CA GLY A 463 1.43 -14.90 -23.03
C GLY A 463 2.72 -15.67 -23.30
N ILE A 464 2.64 -16.78 -24.06
CA ILE A 464 3.83 -17.55 -24.46
C ILE A 464 4.73 -16.70 -25.34
N ILE A 465 4.18 -15.99 -26.34
CA ILE A 465 4.93 -15.09 -27.21
C ILE A 465 5.65 -14.02 -26.38
N PHE A 466 4.95 -13.42 -25.41
CA PHE A 466 5.55 -12.43 -24.52
C PHE A 466 6.76 -13.00 -23.75
N VAL A 467 6.62 -14.18 -23.15
CA VAL A 467 7.70 -14.83 -22.40
C VAL A 467 8.89 -15.15 -23.31
N CYS A 468 8.64 -15.81 -24.44
CA CYS A 468 9.69 -16.21 -25.39
C CYS A 468 10.41 -14.99 -25.98
N TYR A 469 9.65 -13.96 -26.40
CA TYR A 469 10.22 -12.74 -26.96
C TYR A 469 11.12 -12.00 -25.96
N ASN A 470 10.65 -11.83 -24.72
CA ASN A 470 11.43 -11.13 -23.70
C ASN A 470 12.62 -11.96 -23.22
N TYR A 471 12.49 -13.27 -23.09
CA TYR A 471 13.62 -14.14 -22.79
C TYR A 471 14.72 -13.98 -23.86
N TYR A 472 14.36 -14.07 -25.14
CA TYR A 472 15.30 -13.86 -26.24
C TYR A 472 15.95 -12.46 -26.21
N LYS A 473 15.14 -11.42 -26.00
CA LYS A 473 15.59 -10.02 -25.93
C LYS A 473 16.56 -9.77 -24.77
N PHE A 474 16.32 -10.36 -23.60
CA PHE A 474 17.20 -10.25 -22.44
C PHE A 474 18.49 -11.04 -22.63
N CYS A 475 18.43 -12.25 -23.15
CA CYS A 475 19.63 -13.05 -23.46
C CYS A 475 20.51 -12.36 -24.51
N LYS A 476 19.94 -11.89 -25.63
CA LYS A 476 20.71 -11.24 -26.72
C LYS A 476 21.38 -9.93 -26.28
N ARG A 477 20.78 -9.19 -25.32
CA ARG A 477 21.33 -7.92 -24.83
C ARG A 477 22.22 -8.06 -23.61
N HIS A 478 22.57 -9.28 -23.20
CA HIS A 478 23.32 -9.54 -21.95
C HIS A 478 22.78 -8.77 -20.74
N ILE A 479 21.43 -8.70 -20.60
CA ILE A 479 20.78 -7.95 -19.54
C ILE A 479 20.53 -8.85 -18.32
N LEU A 480 20.46 -10.16 -18.51
CA LEU A 480 20.53 -11.18 -17.47
C LEU A 480 21.99 -11.53 -17.20
#